data_ce7abb899fecafc3919b8c0ff724ee56
#
_entry.id   ce7abb899fecafc3919b8c0ff724ee56
#
_cell.length_a   1.000
_cell.length_b   1.000
_cell.length_c   1.000
_cell.angle_alpha   90.00
_cell.angle_beta   90.00
_cell.angle_gamma   90.00
#
_symmetry.space_group_name_H-M   'P 1'
#
loop_
_entity.id
_entity.type
_entity.pdbx_description
1 polymer ?
#
loop_
_entity_poly.entity_id
_entity_poly.type
_entity_poly.pdbx_seq_one_letter_code
_entity_poly.pdbx_strand_id
1 'polypeptide(L)'
;MQQSIKHRFKRNAFAVAVLVAAAVAAAGCGAFGTGALDKAAAVNKDSQGVALDGYDAVAYFTENAPRPGRPEFTADHDGAQYRFASAENRDAFAKDPAKYAPQYGGYCAWAVSRGYTADVDPQTGRVVNGKLYLNYNPDVAQKWGENVPQHIAEGDENWVKLAGQAKEARKDKK
;
A
#
# COMPACT_ATOMS: atom_id res chain seq x y z
N MET A 1 40.01 24.27 -66.54
CA MET A 1 41.37 24.28 -65.97
C MET A 1 41.25 23.57 -64.60
N GLN A 2 41.69 22.32 -64.69
CA GLN A 2 42.82 21.70 -63.94
C GLN A 2 42.45 21.48 -62.48
N GLN A 3 42.41 20.33 -62.05
CA GLN A 3 42.99 19.01 -61.83
C GLN A 3 42.79 18.67 -60.35
N SER A 4 42.06 17.65 -60.06
CA SER A 4 42.52 16.31 -59.71
C SER A 4 43.75 16.27 -58.77
N ILE A 5 43.59 15.77 -57.56
CA ILE A 5 44.51 14.80 -56.96
C ILE A 5 43.78 14.00 -55.92
N LYS A 6 43.63 12.70 -56.17
CA LYS A 6 43.28 11.64 -55.27
C LYS A 6 44.51 11.31 -54.43
N HIS A 7 44.36 11.25 -53.11
CA HIS A 7 45.26 10.43 -52.29
C HIS A 7 44.47 9.54 -51.37
N ARG A 8 44.51 8.32 -51.72
CA ARG A 8 44.15 7.09 -51.06
C ARG A 8 45.27 6.77 -50.07
N PHE A 9 45.01 6.72 -48.75
CA PHE A 9 45.92 6.01 -47.84
C PHE A 9 45.15 4.97 -47.05
N LYS A 10 45.76 3.79 -47.12
CA LYS A 10 45.27 2.52 -46.53
C LYS A 10 45.52 2.43 -45.05
N ARG A 11 44.54 1.78 -44.41
CA ARG A 11 44.66 0.74 -43.36
C ARG A 11 45.87 0.82 -42.43
N ASN A 12 45.61 0.94 -41.14
CA ASN A 12 46.13 -0.05 -40.20
C ASN A 12 45.26 -0.09 -38.94
N ALA A 13 44.81 -1.31 -38.64
CA ALA A 13 44.13 -1.68 -37.42
C ALA A 13 45.19 -1.78 -36.31
N PHE A 14 44.91 -1.17 -35.18
CA PHE A 14 45.44 -1.63 -33.91
C PHE A 14 44.33 -1.48 -32.86
N ALA A 15 43.80 -2.63 -32.50
CA ALA A 15 42.96 -2.78 -31.33
C ALA A 15 43.82 -2.58 -30.07
N VAL A 16 43.50 -1.57 -29.29
CA VAL A 16 43.96 -1.52 -27.90
C VAL A 16 42.72 -1.52 -27.02
N ALA A 17 42.43 -2.68 -26.51
CA ALA A 17 41.46 -2.84 -25.43
C ALA A 17 42.05 -2.26 -24.15
N VAL A 18 41.61 -1.09 -23.73
CA VAL A 18 41.87 -0.57 -22.38
C VAL A 18 40.68 -0.94 -21.54
N LEU A 19 40.83 -2.02 -20.76
CA LEU A 19 39.98 -2.34 -19.62
C LEU A 19 40.21 -1.28 -18.54
N VAL A 20 39.37 -0.27 -18.46
CA VAL A 20 39.27 0.59 -17.28
C VAL A 20 38.27 -0.06 -16.37
N ALA A 21 38.76 -0.83 -15.40
CA ALA A 21 37.98 -1.24 -14.25
C ALA A 21 37.73 0.00 -13.39
N ALA A 22 36.61 0.66 -13.60
CA ALA A 22 36.11 1.66 -12.67
C ALA A 22 35.50 0.92 -11.49
N ALA A 23 36.27 0.79 -10.41
CA ALA A 23 35.76 0.47 -9.10
C ALA A 23 34.87 1.64 -8.67
N VAL A 24 33.57 1.52 -8.87
CA VAL A 24 32.60 2.41 -8.25
C VAL A 24 32.53 2.00 -6.78
N ALA A 25 33.24 2.75 -5.95
CA ALA A 25 33.03 2.73 -4.50
C ALA A 25 31.58 3.13 -4.27
N ALA A 26 30.74 2.16 -3.91
CA ALA A 26 29.40 2.41 -3.41
C ALA A 26 29.52 3.14 -2.09
N ALA A 27 29.54 4.48 -2.16
CA ALA A 27 29.30 5.31 -1.00
C ALA A 27 27.89 4.98 -0.51
N GLY A 28 27.79 4.46 0.72
CA GLY A 28 26.56 4.10 1.37
C GLY A 28 25.59 5.28 1.42
N CYS A 29 24.62 5.29 0.51
CA CYS A 29 23.40 6.01 0.75
C CYS A 29 22.66 5.26 1.84
N GLY A 30 22.55 5.90 2.99
CA GLY A 30 21.85 5.38 4.15
C GLY A 30 20.47 4.87 3.76
N ALA A 31 20.17 3.68 4.22
CA ALA A 31 18.87 3.07 4.11
C ALA A 31 17.83 3.95 4.81
N PHE A 32 17.28 4.92 4.09
CA PHE A 32 16.02 5.53 4.46
C PHE A 32 14.92 4.51 4.19
N GLY A 33 14.55 3.80 5.24
CA GLY A 33 13.24 3.22 5.44
C GLY A 33 12.61 2.43 4.30
N THR A 34 13.23 1.33 3.84
CA THR A 34 12.54 0.33 3.01
C THR A 34 11.48 -0.46 3.80
N GLY A 35 11.44 -0.29 5.12
CA GLY A 35 10.47 -0.97 5.98
C GLY A 35 9.00 -0.53 5.81
N ALA A 36 8.75 0.67 5.26
CA ALA A 36 7.38 1.13 5.02
C ALA A 36 6.78 0.55 3.72
N LEU A 37 7.60 0.30 2.70
CA LEU A 37 7.14 -0.22 1.41
C LEU A 37 6.88 -1.72 1.44
N ASP A 38 7.61 -2.49 2.26
CA ASP A 38 7.34 -3.92 2.44
C ASP A 38 6.02 -4.19 3.20
N LYS A 39 5.51 -3.20 3.95
CA LYS A 39 4.23 -3.27 4.66
C LYS A 39 3.02 -2.82 3.83
N ALA A 40 3.21 -2.17 2.71
CA ALA A 40 2.12 -1.76 1.83
C ALA A 40 1.57 -2.96 1.03
N ALA A 41 1.10 -3.98 1.72
CA ALA A 41 0.20 -4.97 1.14
C ALA A 41 -1.09 -4.26 0.68
N ALA A 42 -1.81 -4.81 -0.29
CA ALA A 42 -3.09 -4.23 -0.70
C ALA A 42 -4.07 -4.13 0.49
N VAL A 43 -3.88 -4.99 1.51
CA VAL A 43 -4.65 -5.00 2.77
C VAL A 43 -3.69 -5.06 3.95
N ASN A 44 -3.93 -4.23 4.95
CA ASN A 44 -3.30 -4.28 6.26
C ASN A 44 -3.79 -5.52 7.01
N LYS A 45 -2.86 -6.40 7.38
CA LYS A 45 -3.17 -7.67 8.02
C LYS A 45 -2.01 -8.11 8.92
N ASP A 46 -2.33 -8.84 9.95
CA ASP A 46 -1.37 -9.42 10.87
C ASP A 46 -0.50 -10.52 10.22
N SER A 47 0.40 -11.09 11.00
CA SER A 47 1.28 -12.20 10.57
C SER A 47 0.53 -13.49 10.24
N GLN A 48 -0.72 -13.64 10.69
CA GLN A 48 -1.60 -14.76 10.40
C GLN A 48 -2.47 -14.50 9.14
N GLY A 49 -2.39 -13.30 8.55
CA GLY A 49 -3.15 -12.89 7.40
C GLY A 49 -4.54 -12.33 7.73
N VAL A 50 -4.81 -12.00 9.01
CA VAL A 50 -6.10 -11.49 9.46
C VAL A 50 -6.13 -9.97 9.35
N ALA A 51 -7.17 -9.45 8.69
CA ALA A 51 -7.42 -8.02 8.54
C ALA A 51 -8.12 -7.44 9.77
N LEU A 52 -7.98 -6.11 9.99
CA LEU A 52 -8.68 -5.37 11.06
C LEU A 52 -8.42 -5.91 12.47
N ASP A 53 -7.27 -6.54 12.72
CA ASP A 53 -6.97 -7.22 13.98
C ASP A 53 -8.07 -8.20 14.42
N GLY A 54 -8.79 -8.75 13.44
CA GLY A 54 -9.89 -9.69 13.66
C GLY A 54 -11.23 -9.05 14.06
N TYR A 55 -11.39 -7.74 13.92
CA TYR A 55 -12.68 -7.08 14.14
C TYR A 55 -13.60 -7.21 12.93
N ASP A 56 -14.90 -7.16 13.19
CA ASP A 56 -15.99 -7.33 12.22
C ASP A 56 -16.20 -6.04 11.41
N ALA A 57 -15.87 -6.09 10.12
CA ALA A 57 -16.01 -4.95 9.22
C ALA A 57 -17.49 -4.51 9.03
N VAL A 58 -18.44 -5.43 9.11
CA VAL A 58 -19.87 -5.15 8.92
C VAL A 58 -20.47 -4.45 10.14
N ALA A 59 -20.00 -4.76 11.34
CA ALA A 59 -20.52 -4.19 12.58
C ALA A 59 -20.39 -2.65 12.64
N TYR A 60 -19.37 -2.07 12.03
CA TYR A 60 -19.24 -0.60 11.94
C TYR A 60 -20.41 0.05 11.17
N PHE A 61 -21.01 -0.65 10.24
CA PHE A 61 -22.13 -0.14 9.43
C PHE A 61 -23.48 -0.44 10.07
N THR A 62 -23.62 -1.58 10.76
CA THR A 62 -24.90 -2.05 11.30
C THR A 62 -25.12 -1.61 12.74
N GLU A 63 -24.05 -1.51 13.53
CA GLU A 63 -24.08 -1.21 14.95
C GLU A 63 -23.41 0.12 15.30
N ASN A 64 -22.71 0.73 14.33
CA ASN A 64 -21.85 1.92 14.53
C ASN A 64 -20.84 1.71 15.67
N ALA A 65 -20.33 0.50 15.83
CA ALA A 65 -19.42 0.11 16.90
C ALA A 65 -18.43 -0.96 16.46
N PRO A 66 -17.18 -0.95 16.97
CA PRO A 66 -16.25 -2.03 16.80
C PRO A 66 -16.74 -3.29 17.51
N ARG A 67 -16.71 -4.42 16.83
CA ARG A 67 -17.06 -5.73 17.38
C ARG A 67 -15.94 -6.71 17.07
N PRO A 68 -15.41 -7.44 18.06
CA PRO A 68 -14.51 -8.55 17.78
C PRO A 68 -15.20 -9.61 16.92
N GLY A 69 -14.53 -10.01 15.86
CA GLY A 69 -14.95 -11.16 15.06
C GLY A 69 -14.57 -12.48 15.75
N ARG A 70 -15.20 -13.56 15.32
CA ARG A 70 -15.00 -14.91 15.82
C ARG A 70 -14.34 -15.77 14.74
N PRO A 71 -13.40 -16.65 15.08
CA PRO A 71 -12.69 -17.47 14.11
C PRO A 71 -13.60 -18.43 13.32
N GLU A 72 -14.80 -18.72 13.81
CA GLU A 72 -15.78 -19.59 13.13
C GLU A 72 -16.47 -18.88 11.96
N PHE A 73 -16.49 -17.55 11.94
CA PHE A 73 -17.15 -16.77 10.90
C PHE A 73 -16.11 -15.97 10.12
N THR A 74 -15.60 -16.53 9.04
CA THR A 74 -14.55 -15.91 8.23
C THR A 74 -14.93 -15.81 6.75
N ALA A 75 -14.37 -14.80 6.08
CA ALA A 75 -14.37 -14.69 4.62
C ALA A 75 -13.03 -14.10 4.15
N ASP A 76 -12.57 -14.55 2.98
CA ASP A 76 -11.35 -14.05 2.36
C ASP A 76 -11.67 -12.96 1.36
N HIS A 77 -10.90 -11.86 1.40
CA HIS A 77 -11.00 -10.79 0.42
C HIS A 77 -9.64 -10.11 0.24
N ASP A 78 -9.24 -9.87 -1.01
CA ASP A 78 -7.98 -9.21 -1.40
C ASP A 78 -6.72 -9.80 -0.73
N GLY A 79 -6.75 -11.11 -0.47
CA GLY A 79 -5.63 -11.86 0.10
C GLY A 79 -5.46 -11.66 1.61
N ALA A 80 -6.51 -11.26 2.30
CA ALA A 80 -6.62 -11.23 3.75
C ALA A 80 -7.87 -11.96 4.22
N GLN A 81 -7.81 -12.52 5.42
CA GLN A 81 -8.96 -13.13 6.10
C GLN A 81 -9.64 -12.09 6.97
N TYR A 82 -10.94 -11.93 6.79
CA TYR A 82 -11.80 -11.11 7.66
C TYR A 82 -12.55 -12.02 8.62
N ARG A 83 -12.74 -11.56 9.88
CA ARG A 83 -13.51 -12.25 10.92
C ARG A 83 -14.76 -11.46 11.24
N PHE A 84 -15.85 -12.16 11.55
CA PHE A 84 -17.16 -11.56 11.80
C PHE A 84 -17.73 -12.03 13.13
N ALA A 85 -18.57 -11.21 13.74
CA ALA A 85 -19.24 -11.52 15.00
C ALA A 85 -20.34 -12.58 14.83
N SER A 86 -20.89 -12.68 13.61
CA SER A 86 -21.97 -13.63 13.28
C SER A 86 -21.87 -14.17 11.84
N ALA A 87 -22.63 -15.24 11.58
CA ALA A 87 -22.77 -15.78 10.22
C ALA A 87 -23.44 -14.78 9.28
N GLU A 88 -24.42 -14.01 9.76
CA GLU A 88 -25.14 -13.01 8.97
C GLU A 88 -24.19 -11.91 8.49
N ASN A 89 -23.30 -11.42 9.35
CA ASN A 89 -22.31 -10.40 9.01
C ASN A 89 -21.29 -10.95 7.99
N ARG A 90 -20.82 -12.20 8.20
CA ARG A 90 -19.97 -12.87 7.22
C ARG A 90 -20.64 -12.96 5.83
N ASP A 91 -21.90 -13.37 5.78
CA ASP A 91 -22.64 -13.55 4.54
C ASP A 91 -22.93 -12.20 3.87
N ALA A 92 -23.22 -11.15 4.65
CA ALA A 92 -23.36 -9.79 4.16
C ALA A 92 -22.05 -9.29 3.53
N PHE A 93 -20.90 -9.52 4.18
CA PHE A 93 -19.59 -9.18 3.63
C PHE A 93 -19.28 -9.98 2.37
N ALA A 94 -19.49 -11.29 2.37
CA ALA A 94 -19.22 -12.15 1.22
C ALA A 94 -20.03 -11.76 -0.01
N LYS A 95 -21.24 -11.24 0.18
CA LYS A 95 -22.12 -10.77 -0.89
C LYS A 95 -21.65 -9.45 -1.51
N ASP A 96 -21.09 -8.55 -0.72
CA ASP A 96 -20.63 -7.22 -1.17
C ASP A 96 -19.41 -6.77 -0.36
N PRO A 97 -18.23 -7.37 -0.57
CA PRO A 97 -17.02 -7.00 0.17
C PRO A 97 -16.62 -5.53 -0.03
N ALA A 98 -16.86 -4.99 -1.24
CA ALA A 98 -16.48 -3.63 -1.59
C ALA A 98 -17.22 -2.57 -0.73
N LYS A 99 -18.43 -2.90 -0.28
CA LYS A 99 -19.22 -2.05 0.61
C LYS A 99 -18.63 -1.97 2.02
N TYR A 100 -18.14 -3.09 2.53
CA TYR A 100 -17.79 -3.24 3.95
C TYR A 100 -16.29 -3.20 4.22
N ALA A 101 -15.46 -3.57 3.23
CA ALA A 101 -14.02 -3.51 3.38
C ALA A 101 -13.55 -2.08 3.70
N PRO A 102 -12.60 -1.90 4.63
CA PRO A 102 -12.11 -0.58 4.97
C PRO A 102 -11.40 0.08 3.81
N GLN A 103 -11.50 1.39 3.73
CA GLN A 103 -10.75 2.18 2.75
C GLN A 103 -9.25 2.07 3.01
N TYR A 104 -8.47 2.31 1.97
CA TYR A 104 -7.01 2.25 2.03
C TYR A 104 -6.48 0.89 2.52
N GLY A 105 -7.20 -0.19 2.20
CA GLY A 105 -6.84 -1.53 2.64
C GLY A 105 -6.80 -1.71 4.15
N GLY A 106 -7.47 -0.86 4.92
CA GLY A 106 -7.45 -0.90 6.38
C GLY A 106 -6.21 -0.29 7.02
N TYR A 107 -5.41 0.50 6.29
CA TYR A 107 -4.37 1.34 6.87
C TYR A 107 -4.95 2.63 7.47
N CYS A 108 -4.16 3.27 8.34
CA CYS A 108 -4.51 4.53 8.98
C CYS A 108 -4.81 5.63 7.95
N ALA A 109 -6.05 6.15 7.95
CA ALA A 109 -6.50 7.15 7.00
C ALA A 109 -5.73 8.48 7.11
N TRP A 110 -5.34 8.88 8.31
CA TRP A 110 -4.44 10.03 8.53
C TRP A 110 -3.08 9.80 7.89
N ALA A 111 -2.46 8.63 8.11
CA ALA A 111 -1.16 8.32 7.53
C ALA A 111 -1.21 8.34 6.00
N VAL A 112 -2.26 7.73 5.42
CA VAL A 112 -2.45 7.71 3.96
C VAL A 112 -2.65 9.10 3.40
N SER A 113 -3.39 10.00 4.08
CA SER A 113 -3.51 11.39 3.66
C SER A 113 -2.16 12.14 3.65
N ARG A 114 -1.17 11.65 4.40
CA ARG A 114 0.21 12.18 4.45
C ARG A 114 1.19 11.43 3.56
N GLY A 115 0.73 10.44 2.77
CA GLY A 115 1.53 9.72 1.78
C GLY A 115 2.32 8.54 2.34
N TYR A 116 1.95 7.98 3.48
CA TYR A 116 2.55 6.77 4.05
C TYR A 116 1.49 5.84 4.65
N THR A 117 1.87 4.62 5.03
CA THR A 117 0.98 3.66 5.68
C THR A 117 1.35 3.48 7.15
N ALA A 118 0.35 3.24 8.00
CA ALA A 118 0.52 2.85 9.39
C ALA A 118 -0.59 1.89 9.79
N ASP A 119 -0.34 1.10 10.84
CA ASP A 119 -1.33 0.22 11.44
C ASP A 119 -2.49 1.02 12.04
N VAL A 120 -3.52 0.35 12.50
CA VAL A 120 -4.74 0.97 13.01
C VAL A 120 -5.12 0.41 14.39
N ASP A 121 -5.90 1.18 15.12
CA ASP A 121 -6.69 0.70 16.24
C ASP A 121 -8.14 0.50 15.76
N PRO A 122 -8.69 -0.71 15.80
CA PRO A 122 -10.07 -0.97 15.43
C PRO A 122 -11.11 -0.11 16.17
N GLN A 123 -10.79 0.37 17.38
CA GLN A 123 -11.68 1.27 18.14
C GLN A 123 -11.89 2.64 17.46
N THR A 124 -11.04 3.00 16.49
CA THR A 124 -11.11 4.27 15.76
C THR A 124 -11.97 4.23 14.51
N GLY A 125 -12.56 3.07 14.20
CA GLY A 125 -13.35 2.87 13.00
C GLY A 125 -14.53 3.83 12.91
N ARG A 126 -14.66 4.52 11.76
CA ARG A 126 -15.73 5.47 11.48
C ARG A 126 -16.23 5.31 10.05
N VAL A 127 -17.54 5.20 9.91
CA VAL A 127 -18.21 5.21 8.60
C VAL A 127 -18.52 6.65 8.19
N VAL A 128 -17.99 7.06 7.03
CA VAL A 128 -18.23 8.37 6.43
C VAL A 128 -18.68 8.17 4.99
N ASN A 129 -19.83 8.70 4.62
CA ASN A 129 -20.42 8.55 3.28
C ASN A 129 -20.49 7.09 2.81
N GLY A 130 -20.83 6.17 3.72
CA GLY A 130 -20.93 4.73 3.43
C GLY A 130 -19.60 4.01 3.25
N LYS A 131 -18.48 4.58 3.68
CA LYS A 131 -17.13 4.00 3.61
C LYS A 131 -16.50 3.95 5.00
N LEU A 132 -15.84 2.84 5.33
CA LEU A 132 -15.16 2.64 6.62
C LEU A 132 -13.73 3.17 6.56
N TYR A 133 -13.39 4.04 7.49
CA TYR A 133 -12.04 4.57 7.71
C TYR A 133 -11.58 4.23 9.13
N LEU A 134 -10.28 3.93 9.27
CA LEU A 134 -9.65 3.66 10.56
C LEU A 134 -8.43 4.57 10.74
N ASN A 135 -8.02 4.74 11.99
CA ASN A 135 -6.83 5.52 12.33
C ASN A 135 -5.96 4.77 13.35
N TYR A 136 -4.73 5.24 13.52
CA TYR A 136 -3.71 4.58 14.34
C TYR A 136 -4.11 4.50 15.83
N ASN A 137 -4.72 5.57 16.36
CA ASN A 137 -5.21 5.66 17.73
C ASN A 137 -6.26 6.79 17.83
N PRO A 138 -6.92 6.98 18.99
CA PRO A 138 -7.91 8.03 19.18
C PRO A 138 -7.41 9.46 18.91
N ASP A 139 -6.17 9.78 19.29
CA ASP A 139 -5.61 11.12 19.09
C ASP A 139 -5.42 11.42 17.59
N VAL A 140 -4.99 10.41 16.82
CA VAL A 140 -4.86 10.52 15.36
C VAL A 140 -6.24 10.56 14.69
N ALA A 141 -7.20 9.81 15.21
CA ALA A 141 -8.59 9.88 14.73
C ALA A 141 -9.21 11.26 14.96
N GLN A 142 -8.90 11.91 16.08
CA GLN A 142 -9.33 13.29 16.35
C GLN A 142 -8.72 14.26 15.31
N LYS A 143 -7.41 14.19 15.06
CA LYS A 143 -6.72 15.01 14.04
C LYS A 143 -7.30 14.79 12.65
N TRP A 144 -7.56 13.54 12.27
CA TRP A 144 -8.23 13.22 11.02
C TRP A 144 -9.64 13.81 10.96
N GLY A 145 -10.33 13.85 12.09
CA GLY A 145 -11.67 14.40 12.27
C GLY A 145 -11.77 15.92 12.11
N GLU A 146 -10.66 16.67 12.22
CA GLU A 146 -10.65 18.12 12.10
C GLU A 146 -11.03 18.60 10.70
N ASN A 147 -10.67 17.84 9.66
CA ASN A 147 -11.03 18.13 8.27
C ASN A 147 -11.18 16.85 7.44
N VAL A 148 -12.20 16.06 7.73
CA VAL A 148 -12.45 14.76 7.09
C VAL A 148 -12.51 14.84 5.55
N PRO A 149 -13.21 15.82 4.92
CA PRO A 149 -13.27 15.89 3.46
C PRO A 149 -11.90 16.09 2.81
N GLN A 150 -11.07 16.94 3.39
CA GLN A 150 -9.72 17.20 2.89
C GLN A 150 -8.84 15.95 3.05
N HIS A 151 -8.85 15.33 4.23
CA HIS A 151 -8.03 14.15 4.49
C HIS A 151 -8.44 12.94 3.63
N ILE A 152 -9.73 12.81 3.29
CA ILE A 152 -10.19 11.81 2.32
C ILE A 152 -9.66 12.13 0.93
N ALA A 153 -9.76 13.36 0.45
CA ALA A 153 -9.29 13.74 -0.88
C ALA A 153 -7.77 13.51 -1.04
N GLU A 154 -6.98 13.95 -0.05
CA GLU A 154 -5.53 13.70 0.00
C GLU A 154 -5.21 12.20 0.08
N GLY A 155 -5.98 11.45 0.87
CA GLY A 155 -5.84 10.01 1.02
C GLY A 155 -6.15 9.25 -0.27
N ASP A 156 -7.22 9.59 -0.96
CA ASP A 156 -7.61 8.99 -2.24
C ASP A 156 -6.51 9.19 -3.30
N GLU A 157 -5.93 10.39 -3.39
CA GLU A 157 -4.83 10.68 -4.30
C GLU A 157 -3.56 9.88 -3.96
N ASN A 158 -3.18 9.85 -2.68
CA ASN A 158 -1.98 9.16 -2.23
C ASN A 158 -2.12 7.64 -2.30
N TRP A 159 -3.31 7.10 -2.04
CA TRP A 159 -3.56 5.66 -2.06
C TRP A 159 -3.30 5.04 -3.43
N VAL A 160 -3.62 5.74 -4.52
CA VAL A 160 -3.31 5.27 -5.88
C VAL A 160 -1.81 4.99 -6.04
N LYS A 161 -0.96 5.86 -5.50
CA LYS A 161 0.51 5.71 -5.54
C LYS A 161 0.99 4.58 -4.62
N LEU A 162 0.50 4.56 -3.37
CA LEU A 162 0.88 3.56 -2.36
C LEU A 162 0.46 2.14 -2.76
N ALA A 163 -0.77 1.95 -3.24
CA ALA A 163 -1.27 0.66 -3.71
C ALA A 163 -0.58 0.19 -5.01
N GLY A 164 -0.16 1.11 -5.87
CA GLY A 164 0.63 0.82 -7.08
C GLY A 164 1.98 0.23 -6.72
N GLN A 165 2.71 0.84 -5.82
CA GLN A 165 4.02 0.36 -5.35
C GLN A 165 3.93 -1.02 -4.70
N ALA A 166 2.88 -1.29 -3.92
CA ALA A 166 2.62 -2.60 -3.33
C ALA A 166 2.42 -3.72 -4.36
N LYS A 167 1.81 -3.40 -5.51
CA LYS A 167 1.60 -4.37 -6.60
C LYS A 167 2.89 -4.67 -7.35
N GLU A 168 3.76 -3.68 -7.55
CA GLU A 168 5.05 -3.86 -8.22
C GLU A 168 6.01 -4.68 -7.37
N ALA A 169 6.14 -4.38 -6.08
CA ALA A 169 6.99 -5.14 -5.16
C ALA A 169 6.62 -6.64 -5.04
N ARG A 170 5.37 -7.01 -5.39
CA ARG A 170 4.95 -8.42 -5.47
C ARG A 170 5.39 -9.12 -6.75
N LYS A 171 5.53 -8.41 -7.87
CA LYS A 171 5.96 -9.00 -9.14
C LYS A 171 7.42 -9.39 -9.10
N ASP A 172 8.24 -8.62 -8.40
CA ASP A 172 9.69 -8.84 -8.30
C ASP A 172 10.06 -9.99 -7.32
N LYS A 173 9.11 -10.49 -6.52
CA LYS A 173 9.29 -11.62 -5.58
C LYS A 173 8.81 -12.98 -6.14
N LYS A 174 8.34 -13.04 -7.38
CA LYS A 174 7.96 -14.27 -8.09
C LYS A 174 9.02 -14.67 -9.12
#